data_d292e33421f47cd2833a90ae1e5a6acf
#
_entry.id   d292e33421f47cd2833a90ae1e5a6acf
#
_cell.length_a   1.000
_cell.length_b   1.000
_cell.length_c   1.000
_cell.angle_alpha   90.00
_cell.angle_beta   90.00
_cell.angle_gamma   90.00
#
_symmetry.space_group_name_H-M   'P 1'
#
loop_
_entity.id
_entity.type
_entity.pdbx_description
1 polymer ?
#
loop_
_entity_poly.entity_id
_entity_poly.type
_entity_poly.pdbx_seq_one_letter_code
_entity_poly.pdbx_strand_id
1 'polypeptide(L)'
;MVLSFLMGLVIGSFLNVCVYRLPRDLSVVRPRSFCPQCGTPVAARDNIPVLSWLLLRGRCRHCQKPVPWRYPAVELLTGLLFVVAVWRMGLTAQTWKLQVFLALLVGLVFMDLEERILADELTVGGMTFGFVLSLFVPMPRFVGHFFLPAEWRESYLSLGESLIGGLAPAVALWGIGELYYRVRGREGLGLGDVKMIAMIGAFYGLQGALLTLIIGSLLGSVVGLLYIAIARKDAQTYELPFGSFLGLAALAPPFVYIDGGSTVVVPW
;
A
#
# COMPACT_ATOMS: atom_id res chain seq x y z
N MET A 1 -21.63 -4.37 -4.07
CA MET A 1 -20.83 -5.07 -3.03
C MET A 1 -20.31 -6.44 -3.50
N VAL A 2 -21.16 -7.39 -3.94
CA VAL A 2 -20.70 -8.73 -4.37
C VAL A 2 -19.67 -8.66 -5.51
N LEU A 3 -19.97 -7.89 -6.56
CA LEU A 3 -19.02 -7.71 -7.68
C LEU A 3 -17.70 -7.11 -7.23
N SER A 4 -17.73 -6.12 -6.34
CA SER A 4 -16.52 -5.49 -5.76
C SER A 4 -15.70 -6.49 -4.94
N PHE A 5 -16.37 -7.35 -4.16
CA PHE A 5 -15.70 -8.43 -3.44
C PHE A 5 -14.98 -9.39 -4.39
N LEU A 6 -15.69 -9.89 -5.40
CA LEU A 6 -15.10 -10.81 -6.39
C LEU A 6 -13.93 -10.17 -7.14
N MET A 7 -14.05 -8.91 -7.52
CA MET A 7 -12.96 -8.14 -8.15
C MET A 7 -11.76 -8.04 -7.20
N GLY A 8 -12.00 -7.73 -5.92
CA GLY A 8 -10.93 -7.67 -4.92
C GLY A 8 -10.24 -9.00 -4.68
N LEU A 9 -10.97 -10.13 -4.70
CA LEU A 9 -10.39 -11.48 -4.64
C LEU A 9 -9.45 -11.75 -5.83
N VAL A 10 -9.88 -11.40 -7.04
CA VAL A 10 -9.07 -11.60 -8.27
C VAL A 10 -7.82 -10.73 -8.24
N ILE A 11 -7.97 -9.45 -7.85
CA ILE A 11 -6.84 -8.54 -7.71
C ILE A 11 -5.89 -9.04 -6.60
N GLY A 12 -6.40 -9.49 -5.45
CA GLY A 12 -5.60 -10.07 -4.38
C GLY A 12 -4.80 -11.30 -4.82
N SER A 13 -5.40 -12.15 -5.66
CA SER A 13 -4.69 -13.28 -6.26
C SER A 13 -3.54 -12.83 -7.17
N PHE A 14 -3.73 -11.77 -7.95
CA PHE A 14 -2.66 -11.17 -8.73
C PHE A 14 -1.58 -10.51 -7.84
N LEU A 15 -1.98 -9.85 -6.76
CA LEU A 15 -1.02 -9.28 -5.80
C LEU A 15 -0.10 -10.35 -5.20
N ASN A 16 -0.58 -11.55 -4.94
CA ASN A 16 0.27 -12.66 -4.51
C ASN A 16 1.38 -12.98 -5.54
N VAL A 17 1.08 -12.85 -6.84
CA VAL A 17 2.09 -12.99 -7.89
C VAL A 17 3.10 -11.85 -7.83
N CYS A 18 2.64 -10.61 -7.65
CA CYS A 18 3.50 -9.44 -7.51
C CYS A 18 4.43 -9.57 -6.29
N VAL A 19 3.90 -9.89 -5.11
CA VAL A 19 4.65 -10.07 -3.86
C VAL A 19 5.76 -11.11 -3.99
N TYR A 20 5.51 -12.19 -4.73
CA TYR A 20 6.53 -13.23 -4.96
C TYR A 20 7.54 -12.86 -6.04
N ARG A 21 7.11 -12.21 -7.12
CA ARG A 21 7.92 -12.04 -8.33
C ARG A 21 8.70 -10.74 -8.40
N LEU A 22 8.08 -9.61 -8.01
CA LEU A 22 8.73 -8.31 -8.13
C LEU A 22 10.05 -8.21 -7.35
N PRO A 23 10.15 -8.67 -6.08
CA PRO A 23 11.42 -8.65 -5.36
C PRO A 23 12.51 -9.54 -5.96
N ARG A 24 12.14 -10.41 -6.91
CA ARG A 24 13.05 -11.36 -7.58
C ARG A 24 13.31 -10.99 -9.04
N ASP A 25 12.90 -9.81 -9.46
CA ASP A 25 13.01 -9.32 -10.85
C ASP A 25 12.38 -10.28 -11.87
N LEU A 26 11.32 -11.00 -11.46
CA LEU A 26 10.61 -11.93 -12.32
C LEU A 26 9.40 -11.26 -12.97
N SER A 27 9.14 -11.61 -14.23
CA SER A 27 7.96 -11.10 -14.95
C SER A 27 6.65 -11.53 -14.25
N VAL A 28 5.78 -10.55 -13.97
CA VAL A 28 4.44 -10.82 -13.41
C VAL A 28 3.45 -11.35 -14.46
N VAL A 29 3.78 -11.25 -15.75
CA VAL A 29 2.92 -11.66 -16.87
C VAL A 29 3.18 -13.11 -17.29
N ARG A 30 4.45 -13.50 -17.39
CA ARG A 30 4.87 -14.84 -17.86
C ARG A 30 5.99 -15.40 -16.98
N PRO A 31 6.01 -16.72 -16.73
CA PRO A 31 5.01 -17.73 -17.05
C PRO A 31 3.72 -17.60 -16.23
N ARG A 32 2.69 -18.41 -16.51
CA ARG A 32 1.47 -18.53 -15.67
C ARG A 32 1.83 -18.96 -14.24
N SER A 33 0.88 -18.89 -13.31
CA SER A 33 1.07 -19.32 -11.92
C SER A 33 1.53 -20.78 -11.86
N PHE A 34 2.53 -21.05 -11.05
CA PHE A 34 3.12 -22.38 -10.86
C PHE A 34 3.40 -22.62 -9.37
N CYS A 35 3.48 -23.88 -8.99
CA CYS A 35 3.87 -24.25 -7.63
C CYS A 35 5.39 -24.01 -7.46
N PRO A 36 5.84 -23.18 -6.51
CA PRO A 36 7.27 -22.90 -6.33
C PRO A 36 8.08 -24.12 -5.86
N GLN A 37 7.41 -25.16 -5.36
CA GLN A 37 8.04 -26.36 -4.83
C GLN A 37 8.28 -27.46 -5.89
N CYS A 38 7.39 -27.58 -6.87
CA CYS A 38 7.50 -28.63 -7.90
C CYS A 38 7.54 -28.09 -9.33
N GLY A 39 7.45 -26.77 -9.53
CA GLY A 39 7.46 -26.14 -10.85
C GLY A 39 6.22 -26.39 -11.71
N THR A 40 5.26 -27.22 -11.25
CA THR A 40 4.08 -27.55 -12.05
C THR A 40 3.15 -26.35 -12.19
N PRO A 41 2.68 -26.02 -13.41
CA PRO A 41 1.69 -24.95 -13.62
C PRO A 41 0.39 -25.22 -12.88
N VAL A 42 -0.18 -24.17 -12.26
CA VAL A 42 -1.47 -24.23 -11.58
C VAL A 42 -2.59 -24.23 -12.62
N ALA A 43 -3.47 -25.25 -12.58
CA ALA A 43 -4.64 -25.30 -13.45
C ALA A 43 -5.63 -24.15 -13.11
N ALA A 44 -6.38 -23.67 -14.11
CA ALA A 44 -7.33 -22.57 -13.91
C ALA A 44 -8.34 -22.84 -12.78
N ARG A 45 -8.84 -24.08 -12.66
CA ARG A 45 -9.74 -24.52 -11.57
C ARG A 45 -9.10 -24.47 -10.18
N ASP A 46 -7.78 -24.54 -10.10
CA ASP A 46 -7.01 -24.51 -8.86
C ASP A 46 -6.50 -23.08 -8.54
N ASN A 47 -6.87 -22.11 -9.37
CA ASN A 47 -6.51 -20.70 -9.23
C ASN A 47 -7.72 -19.81 -8.91
N ILE A 48 -8.83 -20.40 -8.42
CA ILE A 48 -10.00 -19.64 -7.94
C ILE A 48 -9.65 -19.11 -6.55
N PRO A 49 -9.64 -17.77 -6.36
CA PRO A 49 -9.17 -17.19 -5.11
C PRO A 49 -9.91 -17.73 -3.89
N VAL A 50 -9.20 -17.96 -2.80
CA VAL A 50 -9.66 -18.51 -1.52
C VAL A 50 -10.24 -19.93 -1.67
N LEU A 51 -11.16 -20.13 -2.61
CA LEU A 51 -11.91 -21.38 -2.76
C LEU A 51 -10.99 -22.57 -3.08
N SER A 52 -10.05 -22.39 -4.01
CA SER A 52 -9.11 -23.47 -4.38
C SER A 52 -8.22 -23.86 -3.21
N TRP A 53 -7.77 -22.88 -2.42
CA TRP A 53 -6.97 -23.15 -1.23
C TRP A 53 -7.75 -23.95 -0.19
N LEU A 54 -9.01 -23.62 0.05
CA LEU A 54 -9.89 -24.36 0.97
C LEU A 54 -10.16 -25.78 0.48
N LEU A 55 -10.54 -25.95 -0.81
CA LEU A 55 -10.84 -27.25 -1.40
C LEU A 55 -9.61 -28.18 -1.42
N LEU A 56 -8.43 -27.62 -1.65
CA LEU A 56 -7.16 -28.34 -1.63
C LEU A 56 -6.55 -28.47 -0.23
N ARG A 57 -7.25 -28.00 0.81
CA ARG A 57 -6.80 -28.01 2.21
C ARG A 57 -5.41 -27.39 2.38
N GLY A 58 -5.15 -26.29 1.67
CA GLY A 58 -3.88 -25.58 1.71
C GLY A 58 -2.71 -26.36 1.15
N ARG A 59 -2.91 -27.29 0.19
CA ARG A 59 -1.85 -28.11 -0.39
C ARG A 59 -1.84 -28.06 -1.92
N CYS A 60 -0.66 -28.18 -2.49
CA CYS A 60 -0.52 -28.34 -3.94
C CYS A 60 -1.16 -29.65 -4.40
N ARG A 61 -1.94 -29.63 -5.48
CA ARG A 61 -2.56 -30.84 -6.05
C ARG A 61 -1.55 -31.90 -6.47
N HIS A 62 -0.38 -31.51 -6.95
CA HIS A 62 0.64 -32.43 -7.50
C HIS A 62 1.62 -32.93 -6.44
N CYS A 63 2.31 -32.04 -5.73
CA CYS A 63 3.35 -32.45 -4.79
C CYS A 63 2.88 -32.54 -3.33
N GLN A 64 1.64 -32.21 -3.03
CA GLN A 64 1.01 -32.22 -1.71
C GLN A 64 1.71 -31.34 -0.65
N LYS A 65 2.72 -30.55 -1.05
CA LYS A 65 3.38 -29.61 -0.15
C LYS A 65 2.43 -28.47 0.24
N PRO A 66 2.59 -27.89 1.46
CA PRO A 66 1.70 -26.84 1.94
C PRO A 66 1.85 -25.55 1.11
N VAL A 67 0.73 -24.91 0.84
CA VAL A 67 0.64 -23.54 0.29
C VAL A 67 0.42 -22.58 1.45
N PRO A 68 1.28 -21.58 1.65
CA PRO A 68 1.18 -20.65 2.77
C PRO A 68 -0.21 -20.00 2.90
N TRP A 69 -0.68 -19.84 4.13
CA TRP A 69 -1.96 -19.18 4.43
C TRP A 69 -2.03 -17.72 3.98
N ARG A 70 -0.89 -17.07 3.73
CA ARG A 70 -0.80 -15.73 3.16
C ARG A 70 -1.61 -15.59 1.88
N TYR A 71 -1.59 -16.61 0.99
CA TYR A 71 -2.30 -16.54 -0.29
C TYR A 71 -3.78 -16.23 -0.12
N PRO A 72 -4.57 -17.05 0.58
CA PRO A 72 -5.98 -16.72 0.82
C PRO A 72 -6.15 -15.48 1.70
N ALA A 73 -5.20 -15.14 2.57
CA ALA A 73 -5.28 -13.94 3.41
C ALA A 73 -5.21 -12.65 2.57
N VAL A 74 -4.26 -12.54 1.65
CA VAL A 74 -4.14 -11.39 0.73
C VAL A 74 -5.39 -11.25 -0.13
N GLU A 75 -5.88 -12.38 -0.67
CA GLU A 75 -7.09 -12.41 -1.50
C GLU A 75 -8.32 -11.92 -0.73
N LEU A 76 -8.55 -12.49 0.45
CA LEU A 76 -9.69 -12.14 1.30
C LEU A 76 -9.62 -10.71 1.81
N LEU A 77 -8.45 -10.27 2.28
CA LEU A 77 -8.23 -8.90 2.75
C LEU A 77 -8.53 -7.89 1.64
N THR A 78 -8.01 -8.09 0.44
CA THR A 78 -8.27 -7.21 -0.71
C THR A 78 -9.76 -7.20 -1.04
N GLY A 79 -10.42 -8.36 -1.05
CA GLY A 79 -11.86 -8.47 -1.27
C GLY A 79 -12.68 -7.68 -0.24
N LEU A 80 -12.34 -7.83 1.04
CA LEU A 80 -13.03 -7.13 2.14
C LEU A 80 -12.80 -5.61 2.09
N LEU A 81 -11.57 -5.16 1.84
CA LEU A 81 -11.27 -3.74 1.69
C LEU A 81 -12.05 -3.10 0.53
N PHE A 82 -12.21 -3.82 -0.58
CA PHE A 82 -13.00 -3.34 -1.71
C PHE A 82 -14.48 -3.22 -1.38
N VAL A 83 -15.02 -4.15 -0.59
CA VAL A 83 -16.41 -4.05 -0.08
C VAL A 83 -16.56 -2.86 0.85
N VAL A 84 -15.63 -2.67 1.79
CA VAL A 84 -15.65 -1.53 2.72
C VAL A 84 -15.62 -0.21 1.97
N ALA A 85 -14.78 -0.09 0.93
CA ALA A 85 -14.72 1.11 0.09
C ALA A 85 -16.08 1.41 -0.56
N VAL A 86 -16.72 0.41 -1.19
CA VAL A 86 -18.05 0.58 -1.81
C VAL A 86 -19.13 0.82 -0.77
N TRP A 87 -19.07 0.16 0.37
CA TRP A 87 -20.04 0.34 1.46
C TRP A 87 -20.04 1.77 2.00
N ARG A 88 -18.85 2.37 2.11
CA ARG A 88 -18.69 3.72 2.66
C ARG A 88 -19.00 4.82 1.65
N MET A 89 -18.61 4.64 0.40
CA MET A 89 -18.58 5.72 -0.60
C MET A 89 -19.50 5.48 -1.82
N GLY A 90 -20.19 4.34 -1.83
CA GLY A 90 -21.01 3.94 -3.00
C GLY A 90 -20.13 3.57 -4.21
N LEU A 91 -20.74 3.55 -5.40
CA LEU A 91 -20.05 3.30 -6.67
C LEU A 91 -19.70 4.65 -7.32
N THR A 92 -18.64 5.27 -6.86
CA THR A 92 -18.15 6.57 -7.32
C THR A 92 -16.75 6.46 -7.92
N ALA A 93 -16.29 7.50 -8.61
CA ALA A 93 -14.91 7.57 -9.11
C ALA A 93 -13.88 7.57 -7.96
N GLN A 94 -14.24 8.19 -6.83
CA GLN A 94 -13.42 8.19 -5.62
C GLN A 94 -13.25 6.76 -5.06
N THR A 95 -14.31 5.95 -5.09
CA THR A 95 -14.24 4.54 -4.67
C THR A 95 -13.25 3.75 -5.53
N TRP A 96 -13.26 3.96 -6.84
CA TRP A 96 -12.29 3.35 -7.74
C TRP A 96 -10.85 3.77 -7.42
N LYS A 97 -10.63 5.08 -7.21
CA LYS A 97 -9.32 5.60 -6.80
C LYS A 97 -8.86 4.96 -5.50
N LEU A 98 -9.75 4.85 -4.51
CA LEU A 98 -9.47 4.19 -3.23
C LEU A 98 -9.16 2.70 -3.40
N GLN A 99 -9.92 1.96 -4.21
CA GLN A 99 -9.68 0.54 -4.46
C GLN A 99 -8.32 0.28 -5.11
N VAL A 100 -7.93 1.10 -6.08
CA VAL A 100 -6.58 1.03 -6.67
C VAL A 100 -5.52 1.26 -5.60
N PHE A 101 -5.67 2.30 -4.78
CA PHE A 101 -4.74 2.58 -3.70
C PHE A 101 -4.66 1.43 -2.69
N LEU A 102 -5.79 0.87 -2.26
CA LEU A 102 -5.84 -0.25 -1.32
C LEU A 102 -5.15 -1.50 -1.89
N ALA A 103 -5.32 -1.77 -3.19
CA ALA A 103 -4.61 -2.87 -3.85
C ALA A 103 -3.09 -2.68 -3.81
N LEU A 104 -2.60 -1.49 -4.19
CA LEU A 104 -1.17 -1.15 -4.11
C LEU A 104 -0.65 -1.30 -2.68
N LEU A 105 -1.41 -0.80 -1.72
CA LEU A 105 -1.06 -0.84 -0.30
C LEU A 105 -0.95 -2.26 0.23
N VAL A 106 -1.93 -3.13 -0.06
CA VAL A 106 -1.89 -4.55 0.32
C VAL A 106 -0.67 -5.23 -0.29
N GLY A 107 -0.39 -5.00 -1.57
CA GLY A 107 0.79 -5.54 -2.23
C GLY A 107 2.09 -5.13 -1.54
N LEU A 108 2.26 -3.83 -1.25
CA LEU A 108 3.45 -3.29 -0.59
C LEU A 108 3.60 -3.80 0.85
N VAL A 109 2.53 -3.83 1.64
CA VAL A 109 2.57 -4.33 3.02
C VAL A 109 3.03 -5.79 3.07
N PHE A 110 2.45 -6.65 2.23
CA PHE A 110 2.85 -8.06 2.24
C PHE A 110 4.24 -8.30 1.64
N MET A 111 4.69 -7.45 0.72
CA MET A 111 6.05 -7.49 0.18
C MET A 111 7.07 -7.08 1.24
N ASP A 112 6.80 -6.00 1.97
CA ASP A 112 7.65 -5.53 3.06
C ASP A 112 7.72 -6.54 4.22
N LEU A 113 6.59 -7.17 4.57
CA LEU A 113 6.56 -8.20 5.62
C LEU A 113 7.37 -9.45 5.28
N GLU A 114 7.46 -9.82 4.01
CA GLU A 114 8.16 -11.04 3.58
C GLU A 114 9.62 -10.82 3.20
N GLU A 115 9.86 -9.81 2.39
CA GLU A 115 11.17 -9.60 1.75
C GLU A 115 11.85 -8.31 2.24
N ARG A 116 11.14 -7.44 2.98
CA ARG A 116 11.60 -6.10 3.39
C ARG A 116 12.06 -5.24 2.21
N ILE A 117 11.38 -5.43 1.10
CA ILE A 117 11.62 -4.72 -0.16
C ILE A 117 10.29 -4.09 -0.59
N LEU A 118 10.35 -2.87 -1.09
CA LEU A 118 9.22 -2.17 -1.69
C LEU A 118 9.53 -1.94 -3.16
N ALA A 119 8.90 -2.73 -4.04
CA ALA A 119 9.17 -2.70 -5.47
C ALA A 119 8.75 -1.37 -6.10
N ASP A 120 9.59 -0.86 -7.02
CA ASP A 120 9.38 0.42 -7.70
C ASP A 120 8.13 0.42 -8.58
N GLU A 121 7.75 -0.72 -9.13
CA GLU A 121 6.54 -0.86 -9.93
C GLU A 121 5.29 -0.51 -9.13
N LEU A 122 5.26 -0.86 -7.84
CA LEU A 122 4.13 -0.55 -6.98
C LEU A 122 4.25 0.83 -6.33
N THR A 123 5.45 1.27 -5.94
CA THR A 123 5.66 2.57 -5.29
C THR A 123 5.69 3.71 -6.31
N VAL A 124 6.65 3.71 -7.23
CA VAL A 124 6.80 4.77 -8.25
C VAL A 124 5.69 4.66 -9.29
N GLY A 125 5.36 3.44 -9.74
CA GLY A 125 4.23 3.20 -10.63
C GLY A 125 2.91 3.64 -10.00
N GLY A 126 2.68 3.30 -8.73
CA GLY A 126 1.52 3.73 -7.96
C GLY A 126 1.46 5.26 -7.78
N MET A 127 2.57 5.90 -7.44
CA MET A 127 2.68 7.36 -7.34
C MET A 127 2.30 8.04 -8.65
N THR A 128 2.87 7.58 -9.77
CA THR A 128 2.56 8.13 -11.10
C THR A 128 1.08 7.96 -11.42
N PHE A 129 0.50 6.80 -11.11
CA PHE A 129 -0.91 6.54 -11.31
C PHE A 129 -1.79 7.44 -10.41
N GLY A 130 -1.38 7.68 -9.16
CA GLY A 130 -2.04 8.63 -8.25
C GLY A 130 -2.10 10.05 -8.81
N PHE A 131 -0.99 10.54 -9.38
CA PHE A 131 -0.93 11.84 -10.05
C PHE A 131 -1.90 11.91 -11.25
N VAL A 132 -1.90 10.88 -12.09
CA VAL A 132 -2.81 10.82 -13.25
C VAL A 132 -4.26 10.78 -12.79
N LEU A 133 -4.60 9.96 -11.79
CA LEU A 133 -5.97 9.87 -11.27
C LEU A 133 -6.44 11.18 -10.64
N SER A 134 -5.56 11.99 -10.06
CA SER A 134 -5.93 13.27 -9.45
C SER A 134 -6.45 14.30 -10.48
N LEU A 135 -6.14 14.14 -11.76
CA LEU A 135 -6.69 14.96 -12.84
C LEU A 135 -8.18 14.68 -13.10
N PHE A 136 -8.62 13.45 -12.84
CA PHE A 136 -9.97 12.98 -13.14
C PHE A 136 -10.86 12.87 -11.89
N VAL A 137 -10.23 12.62 -10.74
CA VAL A 137 -10.91 12.43 -9.46
C VAL A 137 -10.39 13.48 -8.49
N PRO A 138 -11.15 14.56 -8.25
CA PRO A 138 -10.75 15.66 -7.40
C PRO A 138 -10.36 15.20 -6.00
N MET A 139 -9.37 15.87 -5.44
CA MET A 139 -8.90 15.69 -4.06
C MET A 139 -9.36 16.89 -3.21
N PRO A 140 -9.60 16.67 -1.91
CA PRO A 140 -9.85 17.76 -0.98
C PRO A 140 -8.69 18.76 -0.98
N ARG A 141 -9.00 20.05 -0.95
CA ARG A 141 -8.01 21.13 -0.96
C ARG A 141 -7.49 21.38 0.46
N PHE A 142 -6.22 21.15 0.67
CA PHE A 142 -5.57 21.46 1.95
C PHE A 142 -4.46 22.51 1.77
N VAL A 143 -3.47 22.21 0.94
CA VAL A 143 -2.31 23.08 0.73
C VAL A 143 -2.49 23.97 -0.49
N GLY A 144 -3.18 23.52 -1.51
CA GLY A 144 -3.45 24.31 -2.70
C GLY A 144 -4.20 25.60 -2.42
N HIS A 145 -4.94 25.67 -1.30
CA HIS A 145 -5.59 26.90 -0.85
C HIS A 145 -4.58 28.05 -0.59
N PHE A 146 -3.35 27.71 -0.22
CA PHE A 146 -2.31 28.70 0.12
C PHE A 146 -1.37 29.01 -1.04
N PHE A 147 -1.16 28.08 -1.96
CA PHE A 147 -0.10 28.17 -2.96
C PHE A 147 -0.60 28.20 -4.41
N LEU A 148 -1.85 27.77 -4.65
CA LEU A 148 -2.39 27.69 -6.00
C LEU A 148 -3.50 28.72 -6.20
N PRO A 149 -3.56 29.40 -7.38
CA PRO A 149 -4.61 30.35 -7.69
C PRO A 149 -5.99 29.67 -7.66
N ALA A 150 -6.92 30.26 -6.90
CA ALA A 150 -8.27 29.70 -6.74
C ALA A 150 -9.07 29.67 -8.07
N GLU A 151 -8.63 30.42 -9.07
CA GLU A 151 -9.23 30.52 -10.41
C GLU A 151 -8.95 29.29 -11.30
N TRP A 152 -7.99 28.45 -10.91
CA TRP A 152 -7.66 27.25 -11.69
C TRP A 152 -8.78 26.23 -11.64
N ARG A 153 -8.89 25.43 -12.73
CA ARG A 153 -9.83 24.32 -12.79
C ARG A 153 -9.55 23.33 -11.67
N GLU A 154 -10.59 22.71 -11.12
CA GLU A 154 -10.48 21.73 -10.03
C GLU A 154 -9.48 20.61 -10.32
N SER A 155 -9.41 20.14 -11.56
CA SER A 155 -8.45 19.11 -11.98
C SER A 155 -6.99 19.55 -11.77
N TYR A 156 -6.64 20.79 -12.06
CA TYR A 156 -5.28 21.31 -11.87
C TYR A 156 -4.96 21.56 -10.40
N LEU A 157 -5.95 22.03 -9.64
CA LEU A 157 -5.81 22.19 -8.19
C LEU A 157 -5.61 20.83 -7.51
N SER A 158 -6.38 19.81 -7.92
CA SER A 158 -6.25 18.45 -7.44
C SER A 158 -4.90 17.82 -7.80
N LEU A 159 -4.40 18.07 -9.03
CA LEU A 159 -3.06 17.62 -9.42
C LEU A 159 -1.98 18.33 -8.57
N GLY A 160 -2.12 19.62 -8.32
CA GLY A 160 -1.21 20.39 -7.46
C GLY A 160 -1.16 19.85 -6.04
N GLU A 161 -2.34 19.56 -5.43
CA GLU A 161 -2.43 18.91 -4.12
C GLU A 161 -1.73 17.52 -4.12
N SER A 162 -1.96 16.74 -5.16
CA SER A 162 -1.34 15.43 -5.33
C SER A 162 0.18 15.54 -5.45
N LEU A 163 0.69 16.46 -6.28
CA LEU A 163 2.12 16.68 -6.47
C LEU A 163 2.80 17.17 -5.19
N ILE A 164 2.22 18.19 -4.54
CA ILE A 164 2.77 18.72 -3.29
C ILE A 164 2.73 17.64 -2.21
N GLY A 165 1.59 16.94 -2.10
CA GLY A 165 1.39 15.87 -1.11
C GLY A 165 2.32 14.69 -1.27
N GLY A 166 2.62 14.31 -2.51
CA GLY A 166 3.56 13.22 -2.81
C GLY A 166 5.01 13.66 -2.67
N LEU A 167 5.40 14.76 -3.30
CA LEU A 167 6.80 15.13 -3.42
C LEU A 167 7.36 15.81 -2.17
N ALA A 168 6.62 16.72 -1.52
CA ALA A 168 7.15 17.50 -0.40
C ALA A 168 7.55 16.62 0.81
N PRO A 169 6.70 15.71 1.34
CA PRO A 169 7.11 14.84 2.44
C PRO A 169 8.17 13.82 2.02
N ALA A 170 8.16 13.34 0.77
CA ALA A 170 9.18 12.44 0.27
C ALA A 170 10.56 13.11 0.20
N VAL A 171 10.64 14.34 -0.33
CA VAL A 171 11.89 15.11 -0.37
C VAL A 171 12.38 15.44 1.05
N ALA A 172 11.48 15.81 1.95
CA ALA A 172 11.83 16.09 3.34
C ALA A 172 12.40 14.82 4.03
N LEU A 173 11.76 13.68 3.88
CA LEU A 173 12.24 12.41 4.43
C LEU A 173 13.56 11.97 3.82
N TRP A 174 13.70 12.07 2.50
CA TRP A 174 14.96 11.80 1.83
C TRP A 174 16.07 12.70 2.34
N GLY A 175 15.82 14.00 2.47
CA GLY A 175 16.79 14.97 3.01
C GLY A 175 17.20 14.65 4.44
N ILE A 176 16.26 14.26 5.31
CA ILE A 176 16.55 13.80 6.69
C ILE A 176 17.38 12.53 6.68
N GLY A 177 17.04 11.54 5.83
CA GLY A 177 17.78 10.30 5.68
C GLY A 177 19.22 10.53 5.20
N GLU A 178 19.40 11.38 4.19
CA GLU A 178 20.71 11.76 3.65
C GLU A 178 21.56 12.51 4.69
N LEU A 179 20.95 13.45 5.45
CA LEU A 179 21.63 14.16 6.52
C LEU A 179 22.08 13.19 7.62
N TYR A 180 21.20 12.26 8.00
CA TYR A 180 21.54 11.23 8.99
C TYR A 180 22.70 10.35 8.51
N TYR A 181 22.67 9.92 7.25
CA TYR A 181 23.75 9.15 6.63
C TYR A 181 25.08 9.89 6.68
N ARG A 182 25.11 11.18 6.32
CA ARG A 182 26.34 12.01 6.38
C ARG A 182 26.90 12.19 7.79
N VAL A 183 26.01 12.25 8.80
CA VAL A 183 26.45 12.45 10.21
C VAL A 183 26.87 11.13 10.86
N ARG A 184 26.14 10.05 10.59
CA ARG A 184 26.30 8.77 11.30
C ARG A 184 27.02 7.68 10.49
N GLY A 185 27.17 7.85 9.18
CA GLY A 185 27.75 6.86 8.27
C GLY A 185 26.92 5.58 8.13
N ARG A 186 25.64 5.61 8.49
CA ARG A 186 24.70 4.48 8.42
C ARG A 186 23.38 4.95 7.80
N GLU A 187 22.78 4.10 7.00
CA GLU A 187 21.43 4.35 6.47
C GLU A 187 20.41 4.29 7.60
N GLY A 188 19.64 5.36 7.77
CA GLY A 188 18.62 5.46 8.81
C GLY A 188 17.20 5.30 8.30
N LEU A 189 16.98 5.45 6.99
CA LEU A 189 15.66 5.36 6.36
C LEU A 189 15.81 4.71 4.98
N GLY A 190 15.00 3.70 4.71
CA GLY A 190 14.96 3.04 3.41
C GLY A 190 14.38 3.94 2.31
N LEU A 191 15.01 3.96 1.13
CA LEU A 191 14.46 4.68 -0.03
C LEU A 191 13.08 4.14 -0.45
N GLY A 192 12.79 2.88 -0.16
CA GLY A 192 11.47 2.27 -0.37
C GLY A 192 10.37 2.98 0.41
N ASP A 193 10.63 3.30 1.68
CA ASP A 193 9.67 4.01 2.55
C ASP A 193 9.42 5.44 2.06
N VAL A 194 10.47 6.12 1.58
CA VAL A 194 10.35 7.46 0.96
C VAL A 194 9.45 7.41 -0.28
N LYS A 195 9.64 6.43 -1.16
CA LYS A 195 8.82 6.23 -2.36
C LYS A 195 7.37 5.86 -1.99
N MET A 196 7.18 5.05 -0.95
CA MET A 196 5.87 4.67 -0.45
C MET A 196 5.10 5.89 0.09
N ILE A 197 5.75 6.76 0.85
CA ILE A 197 5.14 8.04 1.31
C ILE A 197 4.81 8.94 0.13
N ALA A 198 5.66 9.01 -0.90
CA ALA A 198 5.36 9.75 -2.12
C ALA A 198 4.09 9.21 -2.80
N MET A 199 3.94 7.89 -2.89
CA MET A 199 2.73 7.26 -3.42
C MET A 199 1.50 7.60 -2.56
N ILE A 200 1.59 7.48 -1.24
CA ILE A 200 0.48 7.78 -0.33
C ILE A 200 0.04 9.24 -0.48
N GLY A 201 0.99 10.16 -0.54
CA GLY A 201 0.72 11.58 -0.75
C GLY A 201 0.14 11.90 -2.13
N ALA A 202 0.51 11.14 -3.17
CA ALA A 202 -0.09 11.27 -4.50
C ALA A 202 -1.58 10.90 -4.52
N PHE A 203 -2.03 9.99 -3.63
CA PHE A 203 -3.43 9.61 -3.50
C PHE A 203 -4.23 10.48 -2.52
N TYR A 204 -3.61 10.93 -1.41
CA TYR A 204 -4.30 11.60 -0.29
C TYR A 204 -3.85 13.04 -0.02
N GLY A 205 -2.93 13.57 -0.81
CA GLY A 205 -2.37 14.90 -0.58
C GLY A 205 -1.44 14.96 0.64
N LEU A 206 -1.00 16.18 0.96
CA LEU A 206 -0.03 16.41 2.03
C LEU A 206 -0.57 16.01 3.41
N GLN A 207 -1.82 16.31 3.69
CA GLN A 207 -2.45 15.98 4.97
C GLN A 207 -2.46 14.47 5.21
N GLY A 208 -2.87 13.67 4.20
CA GLY A 208 -2.90 12.22 4.29
C GLY A 208 -1.50 11.61 4.46
N ALA A 209 -0.50 12.12 3.75
CA ALA A 209 0.89 11.68 3.90
C ALA A 209 1.43 11.97 5.30
N LEU A 210 1.22 13.19 5.83
CA LEU A 210 1.65 13.56 7.18
C LEU A 210 0.95 12.74 8.27
N LEU A 211 -0.36 12.54 8.14
CA LEU A 211 -1.12 11.71 9.07
C LEU A 211 -0.60 10.27 9.07
N THR A 212 -0.34 9.72 7.89
CA THR A 212 0.25 8.38 7.74
C THR A 212 1.62 8.29 8.39
N LEU A 213 2.48 9.28 8.18
CA LEU A 213 3.81 9.33 8.81
C LEU A 213 3.73 9.35 10.33
N ILE A 214 2.86 10.19 10.90
CA ILE A 214 2.70 10.29 12.35
C ILE A 214 2.19 8.96 12.92
N ILE A 215 1.10 8.42 12.37
CA ILE A 215 0.51 7.17 12.86
C ILE A 215 1.48 6.00 12.64
N GLY A 216 2.11 5.91 11.45
CA GLY A 216 3.05 4.84 11.11
C GLY A 216 4.28 4.84 12.01
N SER A 217 4.84 6.03 12.30
CA SER A 217 5.98 6.18 13.20
C SER A 217 5.62 5.79 14.64
N LEU A 218 4.44 6.19 15.13
CA LEU A 218 3.96 5.81 16.45
C LEU A 218 3.73 4.30 16.55
N LEU A 219 3.03 3.71 15.57
CA LEU A 219 2.79 2.26 15.53
C LEU A 219 4.11 1.49 15.44
N GLY A 220 5.00 1.88 14.53
CA GLY A 220 6.31 1.26 14.37
C GLY A 220 7.16 1.34 15.64
N SER A 221 7.16 2.49 16.32
CA SER A 221 7.89 2.67 17.58
C SER A 221 7.31 1.80 18.69
N VAL A 222 6.00 1.82 18.91
CA VAL A 222 5.36 1.06 19.99
C VAL A 222 5.48 -0.44 19.74
N VAL A 223 5.06 -0.91 18.57
CA VAL A 223 5.08 -2.34 18.25
C VAL A 223 6.50 -2.86 18.12
N GLY A 224 7.39 -2.07 17.52
CA GLY A 224 8.80 -2.43 17.36
C GLY A 224 9.52 -2.55 18.69
N LEU A 225 9.37 -1.58 19.60
CA LEU A 225 9.97 -1.64 20.92
C LEU A 225 9.41 -2.80 21.76
N LEU A 226 8.09 -3.05 21.71
CA LEU A 226 7.47 -4.19 22.35
C LEU A 226 8.01 -5.51 21.83
N TYR A 227 8.12 -5.65 20.51
CA TYR A 227 8.67 -6.86 19.91
C TYR A 227 10.13 -7.10 20.30
N ILE A 228 10.97 -6.07 20.25
CA ILE A 228 12.37 -6.14 20.67
C ILE A 228 12.48 -6.57 22.14
N ALA A 229 11.66 -5.96 23.01
CA ALA A 229 11.64 -6.28 24.45
C ALA A 229 11.20 -7.72 24.73
N ILE A 230 10.14 -8.20 24.08
CA ILE A 230 9.59 -9.56 24.27
C ILE A 230 10.52 -10.62 23.64
N ALA A 231 10.97 -10.38 22.41
CA ALA A 231 11.83 -11.31 21.68
C ALA A 231 13.30 -11.25 22.09
N ARG A 232 13.66 -10.37 23.03
CA ARG A 232 15.03 -10.14 23.51
C ARG A 232 16.05 -9.97 22.38
N LYS A 233 15.62 -9.27 21.31
CA LYS A 233 16.48 -8.95 20.16
C LYS A 233 17.34 -7.74 20.48
N ASP A 234 18.51 -7.65 19.82
CA ASP A 234 19.32 -6.45 19.91
C ASP A 234 18.68 -5.32 19.08
N ALA A 235 18.33 -4.22 19.77
CA ALA A 235 17.68 -3.06 19.17
C ALA A 235 18.56 -2.35 18.10
N GLN A 236 19.89 -2.58 18.13
CA GLN A 236 20.80 -1.93 17.18
C GLN A 236 20.91 -2.68 15.85
N THR A 237 20.56 -3.95 15.83
CA THR A 237 20.73 -4.82 14.65
C THR A 237 19.40 -5.27 14.04
N TYR A 238 18.28 -5.07 14.74
CA TYR A 238 16.98 -5.51 14.24
C TYR A 238 16.31 -4.45 13.37
N GLU A 239 16.21 -4.74 12.10
CA GLU A 239 15.48 -3.91 11.14
C GLU A 239 13.96 -4.20 11.22
N LEU A 240 13.19 -3.18 11.53
CA LEU A 240 11.74 -3.24 11.54
C LEU A 240 11.18 -3.05 10.12
N PRO A 241 10.12 -3.78 9.72
CA PRO A 241 9.44 -3.55 8.45
C PRO A 241 8.62 -2.25 8.54
N PHE A 242 9.29 -1.10 8.38
CA PHE A 242 8.65 0.22 8.55
C PHE A 242 7.57 0.47 7.50
N GLY A 243 7.78 0.02 6.25
CA GLY A 243 6.78 0.08 5.18
C GLY A 243 5.46 -0.57 5.55
N SER A 244 5.48 -1.67 6.30
CA SER A 244 4.25 -2.34 6.78
C SER A 244 3.47 -1.48 7.77
N PHE A 245 4.16 -0.77 8.69
CA PHE A 245 3.50 0.17 9.62
C PHE A 245 2.96 1.39 8.89
N LEU A 246 3.68 1.92 7.90
CA LEU A 246 3.17 2.98 7.02
C LEU A 246 1.92 2.50 6.27
N GLY A 247 1.94 1.27 5.76
CA GLY A 247 0.81 0.69 5.05
C GLY A 247 -0.43 0.56 5.91
N LEU A 248 -0.29 0.08 7.14
CA LEU A 248 -1.40 0.03 8.11
C LEU A 248 -1.90 1.43 8.47
N ALA A 249 -1.00 2.38 8.69
CA ALA A 249 -1.36 3.77 9.00
C ALA A 249 -2.09 4.45 7.83
N ALA A 250 -1.73 4.11 6.59
CA ALA A 250 -2.35 4.65 5.39
C ALA A 250 -3.82 4.21 5.17
N LEU A 251 -4.32 3.30 5.99
CA LEU A 251 -5.74 2.99 6.05
C LEU A 251 -6.56 4.05 6.81
N ALA A 252 -5.92 4.91 7.62
CA ALA A 252 -6.61 5.91 8.42
C ALA A 252 -7.09 7.16 7.61
N PRO A 253 -6.29 7.77 6.72
CA PRO A 253 -6.66 9.00 6.00
C PRO A 253 -8.03 8.96 5.31
N PRO A 254 -8.47 7.87 4.66
CA PRO A 254 -9.79 7.83 4.04
C PRO A 254 -10.96 7.97 5.01
N PHE A 255 -10.71 7.83 6.31
CA PHE A 255 -11.73 7.86 7.35
C PHE A 255 -11.61 9.05 8.29
N VAL A 256 -10.48 9.77 8.26
CA VAL A 256 -10.18 10.88 9.14
C VAL A 256 -9.84 12.11 8.29
N TYR A 257 -10.79 13.00 8.12
CA TYR A 257 -10.55 14.32 7.54
C TYR A 257 -10.70 15.40 8.61
N ILE A 258 -9.77 16.34 8.66
CA ILE A 258 -9.84 17.47 9.57
C ILE A 258 -10.18 18.71 8.75
N ASP A 259 -11.46 19.07 8.70
CA ASP A 259 -11.92 20.36 8.21
C ASP A 259 -11.83 21.36 9.35
N GLY A 260 -10.95 22.38 9.20
CA GLY A 260 -10.95 23.65 9.93
C GLY A 260 -11.40 23.68 11.40
N GLY A 261 -11.21 22.58 12.18
CA GLY A 261 -11.53 22.53 13.62
C GLY A 261 -12.55 21.47 14.05
N SER A 262 -13.11 20.71 13.14
CA SER A 262 -13.95 19.53 13.47
C SER A 262 -13.46 18.30 12.75
N THR A 263 -13.32 17.20 13.48
CA THR A 263 -13.12 15.87 12.88
C THR A 263 -14.41 15.47 12.16
N VAL A 264 -14.50 15.80 10.88
CA VAL A 264 -15.61 15.35 10.06
C VAL A 264 -15.18 14.06 9.40
N VAL A 265 -15.89 12.99 9.69
CA VAL A 265 -15.87 11.77 8.86
C VAL A 265 -16.59 12.14 7.58
N VAL A 266 -15.87 12.70 6.62
CA VAL A 266 -16.47 13.11 5.34
C VAL A 266 -16.56 11.88 4.47
N PRO A 267 -17.73 11.56 3.91
CA PRO A 267 -17.80 10.73 2.72
C PRO A 267 -17.13 11.52 1.58
N TRP A 268 -16.07 10.97 1.05
CA TRP A 268 -15.31 11.46 -0.10
C TRP A 268 -16.16 11.59 -1.35
#